data_c3e44752bf0813e796c659672844bae2
#
_entry.id   c3e44752bf0813e796c659672844bae2
#
_cell.length_a   1.000
_cell.length_b   1.000
_cell.length_c   1.000
_cell.angle_alpha   90.00
_cell.angle_beta   90.00
_cell.angle_gamma   90.00
#
_symmetry.space_group_name_H-M   'P 1'
#
loop_
_entity.id
_entity.type
_entity.pdbx_description
1 polymer ?
#
loop_
_entity_poly.entity_id
_entity_poly.type
_entity_poly.pdbx_seq_one_letter_code
_entity_poly.pdbx_strand_id
1 'polypeptide(L)'
;SDGIAVKEKLLTEIPLHVTDEKAFELLFCQIQRDVNHVVTIAQGLADDLWQRYLRRKTLAKNGMVKPLKYTTNLDEESRQWIIHKNNPQWLTNCAATFEHFGFTYDNNNRPIVCSSYSISSLDAVYELGLPTNYALLPYMALLVAEHPSIVPSFLTDFELYNKQGKLTGFVKLDSTYVLDGRKKRRGPNNAQQIITLTEKSVPLIEQVIAITDCVRTNMKNKGDDNWRYLFLSCNKGFSLSRMCSQYHQAKDSKKSFYQELAKETSDMKVEHAEKLSARFELNALRASKAVLVYLQTRSITKMAEVLGHKEYSPKSISHYLPEPILDFFQSRWIRIFQQGLIVEAMKDSPHLLNATEFNTMDEFHEFMKNHALKTISAHLENNQNQKEQSSSNNIDEIIFNINAGILSLLLSLQHAVCNAKRQVCGMAAYWSEVTTHLINHIESGSQHASNEEFKSYLKAARCHMSPEKMEAIIYA
;
A
#
# COMPACT_ATOMS: atom_id res chain seq x y z
N SER A 1 -31.30 1.48 11.07
CA SER A 1 -29.94 0.96 10.81
C SER A 1 -29.22 1.98 9.95
N ASP A 2 -28.43 2.83 10.59
CA ASP A 2 -27.63 3.84 9.93
C ASP A 2 -26.49 3.12 9.23
N GLY A 3 -26.65 2.92 7.90
CA GLY A 3 -25.63 2.36 7.04
C GLY A 3 -24.46 3.36 6.95
N ILE A 4 -23.49 3.22 7.84
CA ILE A 4 -22.19 3.83 7.65
C ILE A 4 -21.60 3.14 6.43
N ALA A 5 -21.56 3.85 5.30
CA ALA A 5 -20.90 3.38 4.10
C ALA A 5 -19.45 3.03 4.46
N VAL A 6 -19.10 1.76 4.44
CA VAL A 6 -17.72 1.31 4.65
C VAL A 6 -16.90 1.93 3.52
N LYS A 7 -16.05 2.87 3.86
CA LYS A 7 -15.21 3.57 2.89
C LYS A 7 -14.25 2.53 2.30
N GLU A 8 -14.50 2.14 1.06
CA GLU A 8 -13.62 1.22 0.35
C GLU A 8 -12.21 1.81 0.28
N LYS A 9 -11.23 1.01 0.71
CA LYS A 9 -9.83 1.46 0.85
C LYS A 9 -8.98 1.18 -0.38
N LEU A 10 -9.57 0.61 -1.44
CA LEU A 10 -8.87 0.30 -2.68
C LEU A 10 -9.12 1.36 -3.76
N LEU A 11 -8.21 1.42 -4.72
CA LEU A 11 -8.38 2.21 -5.94
C LEU A 11 -9.51 1.65 -6.83
N THR A 12 -9.62 0.32 -6.87
CA THR A 12 -10.55 -0.43 -7.71
C THR A 12 -11.90 -0.59 -7.01
N GLU A 13 -12.99 -0.36 -7.72
CA GLU A 13 -14.34 -0.67 -7.28
C GLU A 13 -14.56 -2.18 -7.36
N ILE A 14 -15.03 -2.79 -6.27
CA ILE A 14 -15.30 -4.23 -6.21
C ILE A 14 -16.80 -4.44 -6.37
N PRO A 15 -17.26 -5.12 -7.43
CA PRO A 15 -18.67 -5.45 -7.59
C PRO A 15 -19.08 -6.47 -6.52
N LEU A 16 -20.18 -6.22 -5.80
CA LEU A 16 -20.69 -7.07 -4.72
C LEU A 16 -21.15 -8.48 -5.17
N HIS A 17 -21.32 -8.68 -6.47
CA HIS A 17 -21.81 -9.95 -7.05
C HIS A 17 -20.71 -10.90 -7.52
N VAL A 18 -19.47 -10.57 -7.27
CA VAL A 18 -18.31 -11.35 -7.74
C VAL A 18 -17.99 -12.47 -6.74
N THR A 19 -18.45 -13.70 -7.02
CA THR A 19 -18.31 -14.85 -6.10
C THR A 19 -17.46 -16.00 -6.64
N ASP A 20 -17.02 -15.98 -7.90
CA ASP A 20 -16.34 -17.10 -8.57
C ASP A 20 -14.84 -16.90 -8.80
N GLU A 21 -14.13 -18.00 -9.07
CA GLU A 21 -12.69 -18.01 -9.34
C GLU A 21 -12.30 -17.14 -10.55
N LYS A 22 -13.15 -17.13 -11.60
CA LYS A 22 -13.00 -16.22 -12.75
C LYS A 22 -13.14 -14.74 -12.35
N ALA A 23 -13.99 -14.46 -11.38
CA ALA A 23 -14.18 -13.13 -10.84
C ALA A 23 -12.91 -12.67 -10.08
N PHE A 24 -12.21 -13.60 -9.46
CA PHE A 24 -10.94 -13.34 -8.79
C PHE A 24 -9.83 -12.93 -9.77
N GLU A 25 -9.67 -13.64 -10.88
CA GLU A 25 -8.71 -13.27 -11.93
C GLU A 25 -9.06 -11.92 -12.55
N LEU A 26 -10.35 -11.68 -12.82
CA LEU A 26 -10.82 -10.39 -13.31
C LEU A 26 -10.54 -9.27 -12.33
N LEU A 27 -10.77 -9.50 -11.03
CA LEU A 27 -10.48 -8.53 -9.97
C LEU A 27 -8.98 -8.24 -9.88
N PHE A 28 -8.14 -9.27 -9.93
CA PHE A 28 -6.69 -9.10 -9.99
C PHE A 28 -6.28 -8.24 -11.18
N CYS A 29 -6.77 -8.55 -12.37
CA CYS A 29 -6.48 -7.79 -13.58
C CYS A 29 -6.95 -6.33 -13.47
N GLN A 30 -8.13 -6.09 -12.88
CA GLN A 30 -8.65 -4.74 -12.66
C GLN A 30 -7.78 -3.95 -11.69
N ILE A 31 -7.44 -4.50 -10.52
CA ILE A 31 -6.57 -3.84 -9.55
C ILE A 31 -5.19 -3.57 -10.17
N GLN A 32 -4.63 -4.54 -10.89
CA GLN A 32 -3.34 -4.39 -11.56
C GLN A 32 -3.36 -3.29 -12.61
N ARG A 33 -4.43 -3.23 -13.44
CA ARG A 33 -4.62 -2.18 -14.43
C ARG A 33 -4.72 -0.80 -13.77
N ASP A 34 -5.52 -0.67 -12.70
CA ASP A 34 -5.74 0.59 -12.02
C ASP A 34 -4.45 1.10 -11.33
N VAL A 35 -3.71 0.19 -10.70
CA VAL A 35 -2.40 0.50 -10.13
C VAL A 35 -1.39 0.89 -11.22
N ASN A 36 -1.35 0.17 -12.33
CA ASN A 36 -0.47 0.48 -13.45
C ASN A 36 -0.79 1.84 -14.06
N HIS A 37 -2.08 2.19 -14.21
CA HIS A 37 -2.48 3.51 -14.69
C HIS A 37 -1.95 4.62 -13.78
N VAL A 38 -2.14 4.49 -12.46
CA VAL A 38 -1.59 5.46 -11.48
C VAL A 38 -0.09 5.59 -11.59
N VAL A 39 0.64 4.47 -11.66
CA VAL A 39 2.11 4.46 -11.76
C VAL A 39 2.58 5.10 -13.06
N THR A 40 1.95 4.78 -14.20
CA THR A 40 2.32 5.33 -15.52
C THR A 40 2.12 6.85 -15.56
N ILE A 41 0.97 7.34 -15.08
CA ILE A 41 0.70 8.80 -15.03
C ILE A 41 1.65 9.48 -14.04
N ALA A 42 1.90 8.86 -12.87
CA ALA A 42 2.84 9.40 -11.89
C ALA A 42 4.27 9.49 -12.46
N GLN A 43 4.72 8.46 -13.18
CA GLN A 43 6.04 8.47 -13.82
C GLN A 43 6.15 9.58 -14.85
N GLY A 44 5.16 9.70 -15.75
CA GLY A 44 5.17 10.75 -16.77
C GLY A 44 5.22 12.17 -16.18
N LEU A 45 4.50 12.42 -15.08
CA LEU A 45 4.52 13.72 -14.41
C LEU A 45 5.81 13.97 -13.63
N ALA A 46 6.40 12.94 -13.01
CA ALA A 46 7.69 13.05 -12.36
C ALA A 46 8.79 13.36 -13.37
N ASP A 47 8.79 12.65 -14.50
CA ASP A 47 9.75 12.88 -15.59
C ASP A 47 9.59 14.29 -16.18
N ASP A 48 8.36 14.77 -16.40
CA ASP A 48 8.10 16.13 -16.88
C ASP A 48 8.64 17.20 -15.90
N LEU A 49 8.42 17.02 -14.58
CA LEU A 49 8.97 17.91 -13.57
C LEU A 49 10.51 17.89 -13.58
N TRP A 50 11.11 16.70 -13.65
CA TRP A 50 12.55 16.54 -13.71
C TRP A 50 13.17 17.20 -14.94
N GLN A 51 12.55 17.03 -16.11
CA GLN A 51 13.03 17.68 -17.35
C GLN A 51 12.92 19.19 -17.26
N ARG A 52 11.86 19.74 -16.67
CA ARG A 52 11.72 21.20 -16.46
C ARG A 52 12.76 21.72 -15.47
N TYR A 53 13.06 20.97 -14.41
CA TYR A 53 14.15 21.30 -13.48
C TYR A 53 15.51 21.35 -14.21
N LEU A 54 15.84 20.32 -14.98
CA LEU A 54 17.10 20.27 -15.75
C LEU A 54 17.19 21.39 -16.78
N ARG A 55 16.08 21.66 -17.50
CA ARG A 55 15.97 22.77 -18.45
C ARG A 55 16.25 24.09 -17.76
N ARG A 56 15.67 24.37 -16.61
CA ARG A 56 15.93 25.57 -15.82
C ARG A 56 17.43 25.71 -15.51
N LYS A 57 18.04 24.65 -14.99
CA LYS A 57 19.48 24.66 -14.65
C LYS A 57 20.37 24.93 -15.85
N THR A 58 20.02 24.41 -17.01
CA THR A 58 20.75 24.62 -18.27
C THR A 58 20.55 26.06 -18.80
N LEU A 59 19.30 26.51 -18.84
CA LEU A 59 18.98 27.87 -19.29
C LEU A 59 19.65 28.94 -18.40
N ALA A 60 19.63 28.75 -17.09
CA ALA A 60 20.20 29.71 -16.15
C ALA A 60 21.69 29.98 -16.37
N LYS A 61 22.46 29.00 -16.89
CA LYS A 61 23.88 29.17 -17.19
C LYS A 61 24.15 30.16 -18.34
N ASN A 62 23.19 30.29 -19.26
CA ASN A 62 23.28 31.09 -20.45
C ASN A 62 22.41 32.37 -20.40
N GLY A 63 21.72 32.56 -19.27
CA GLY A 63 20.82 33.68 -19.07
C GLY A 63 21.47 34.86 -18.36
N MET A 64 20.90 36.02 -18.57
CA MET A 64 21.30 37.25 -17.90
C MET A 64 20.40 37.51 -16.70
N VAL A 65 21.01 37.85 -15.54
CA VAL A 65 20.28 38.16 -14.32
C VAL A 65 19.72 39.58 -14.40
N LYS A 66 18.43 39.75 -14.22
CA LYS A 66 17.82 41.08 -14.23
C LYS A 66 18.18 41.87 -12.95
N PRO A 67 18.76 43.08 -13.02
CA PRO A 67 19.08 43.87 -11.83
C PRO A 67 17.81 44.39 -11.14
N LEU A 68 17.83 44.47 -9.79
CA LEU A 68 16.70 44.91 -8.99
C LEU A 68 16.44 46.41 -9.01
N LYS A 69 17.48 47.21 -9.21
CA LYS A 69 17.39 48.64 -9.23
C LYS A 69 17.75 49.14 -10.61
N TYR A 70 16.84 49.88 -11.23
CA TYR A 70 17.12 50.65 -12.43
C TYR A 70 17.44 52.07 -12.03
N THR A 71 18.53 52.61 -12.55
CA THR A 71 18.70 54.05 -12.65
C THR A 71 17.81 54.54 -13.79
N THR A 72 17.21 55.72 -13.66
CA THR A 72 16.24 56.27 -14.61
C THR A 72 16.81 56.53 -16.03
N ASN A 73 18.14 56.52 -16.18
CA ASN A 73 18.81 56.56 -17.45
C ASN A 73 19.30 55.16 -17.83
N LEU A 74 18.45 54.38 -18.48
CA LEU A 74 18.78 53.09 -19.06
C LEU A 74 19.54 53.34 -20.38
N ASP A 75 20.81 52.96 -20.45
CA ASP A 75 21.52 52.79 -21.69
C ASP A 75 20.99 51.63 -22.54
N GLU A 76 21.41 51.52 -23.79
CA GLU A 76 20.92 50.45 -24.68
C GLU A 76 21.20 49.02 -24.16
N GLU A 77 22.30 48.82 -23.44
CA GLU A 77 22.61 47.52 -22.81
C GLU A 77 21.58 47.16 -21.70
N SER A 78 21.15 48.14 -20.92
CA SER A 78 20.15 47.93 -19.89
C SER A 78 18.77 47.60 -20.45
N ARG A 79 18.46 47.97 -21.68
CA ARG A 79 17.19 47.60 -22.35
C ARG A 79 17.13 46.14 -22.78
N GLN A 80 18.25 45.42 -22.89
CA GLN A 80 18.30 44.01 -23.22
C GLN A 80 17.62 43.11 -22.14
N TRP A 81 17.40 43.61 -20.93
CA TRP A 81 16.67 42.93 -19.89
C TRP A 81 15.14 42.92 -20.10
N ILE A 82 14.61 43.88 -20.87
CA ILE A 82 13.19 44.00 -21.15
C ILE A 82 12.85 43.12 -22.35
N ILE A 83 12.66 41.84 -22.07
CA ILE A 83 12.40 40.86 -23.12
C ILE A 83 10.91 40.44 -23.04
N HIS A 84 10.21 40.55 -24.17
CA HIS A 84 8.84 40.07 -24.27
C HIS A 84 8.76 38.52 -24.20
N LYS A 85 7.68 38.00 -23.65
CA LYS A 85 7.43 36.54 -23.49
C LYS A 85 7.62 35.73 -24.79
N ASN A 86 7.44 36.35 -25.95
CA ASN A 86 7.64 35.71 -27.26
C ASN A 86 9.12 35.60 -27.70
N ASN A 87 10.06 36.20 -26.97
CA ASN A 87 11.46 36.07 -27.26
C ASN A 87 12.02 34.79 -26.64
N PRO A 88 12.73 33.92 -27.38
CA PRO A 88 13.35 32.72 -26.85
C PRO A 88 14.27 32.96 -25.63
N GLN A 89 14.91 34.14 -25.55
CA GLN A 89 15.78 34.51 -24.44
C GLN A 89 15.00 34.81 -23.13
N TRP A 90 13.69 35.03 -23.22
CA TRP A 90 12.86 35.39 -22.06
C TRP A 90 12.94 34.36 -20.94
N LEU A 91 12.70 33.06 -21.25
CA LEU A 91 12.74 31.99 -20.26
C LEU A 91 14.17 31.75 -19.73
N THR A 92 15.18 31.96 -20.59
CA THR A 92 16.60 31.85 -20.24
C THR A 92 16.98 32.88 -19.18
N ASN A 93 16.60 34.13 -19.36
CA ASN A 93 16.86 35.20 -18.39
C ASN A 93 15.97 35.05 -17.13
N CYS A 94 14.73 34.58 -17.29
CA CYS A 94 13.85 34.27 -16.19
C CYS A 94 14.48 33.18 -15.28
N ALA A 95 15.02 32.11 -15.87
CA ALA A 95 15.71 31.04 -15.15
C ALA A 95 16.96 31.55 -14.42
N ALA A 96 17.81 32.35 -15.09
CA ALA A 96 19.01 32.95 -14.49
C ALA A 96 18.67 33.86 -13.31
N THR A 97 17.65 34.71 -13.47
CA THR A 97 17.15 35.60 -12.40
C THR A 97 16.61 34.83 -11.21
N PHE A 98 15.87 33.75 -11.46
CA PHE A 98 15.37 32.89 -10.37
C PHE A 98 16.52 32.17 -9.66
N GLU A 99 17.49 31.58 -10.38
CA GLU A 99 18.64 30.91 -9.74
C GLU A 99 19.50 31.88 -8.91
N HIS A 100 19.52 33.16 -9.27
CA HIS A 100 20.25 34.19 -8.52
C HIS A 100 19.52 34.68 -7.28
N PHE A 101 18.22 35.04 -7.41
CA PHE A 101 17.43 35.64 -6.32
C PHE A 101 16.59 34.62 -5.55
N GLY A 102 16.32 33.44 -6.12
CA GLY A 102 15.48 32.43 -5.51
C GLY A 102 14.06 32.94 -5.16
N PHE A 103 13.63 32.67 -3.94
CA PHE A 103 12.33 33.04 -3.42
C PHE A 103 12.35 34.42 -2.72
N THR A 104 13.02 35.41 -3.30
CA THR A 104 13.04 36.77 -2.78
C THR A 104 11.88 37.59 -3.35
N TYR A 105 11.41 38.57 -2.57
CA TYR A 105 10.30 39.44 -2.92
C TYR A 105 10.78 40.87 -3.15
N ASP A 106 10.11 41.59 -4.04
CA ASP A 106 10.30 43.02 -4.27
C ASP A 106 9.62 43.87 -3.17
N ASN A 107 9.76 45.19 -3.25
CA ASN A 107 9.18 46.12 -2.29
C ASN A 107 7.63 46.10 -2.26
N ASN A 108 6.99 45.54 -3.30
CA ASN A 108 5.52 45.36 -3.39
C ASN A 108 5.08 44.00 -2.94
N ASN A 109 5.93 43.25 -2.25
CA ASN A 109 5.69 41.89 -1.79
C ASN A 109 5.31 40.91 -2.92
N ARG A 110 5.92 41.06 -4.11
CA ARG A 110 5.79 40.16 -5.25
C ARG A 110 7.09 39.41 -5.46
N PRO A 111 7.05 38.10 -5.80
CA PRO A 111 8.29 37.40 -6.14
C PRO A 111 9.04 38.12 -7.25
N ILE A 112 10.32 38.33 -7.07
CA ILE A 112 11.16 39.11 -8.01
C ILE A 112 11.05 38.58 -9.44
N VAL A 113 11.09 37.27 -9.61
CA VAL A 113 10.95 36.65 -10.93
C VAL A 113 9.59 36.97 -11.56
N CYS A 114 8.52 37.02 -10.78
CA CYS A 114 7.19 37.32 -11.30
C CYS A 114 7.03 38.78 -11.70
N SER A 115 7.51 39.72 -10.86
CA SER A 115 7.46 41.12 -11.16
C SER A 115 8.41 41.52 -12.33
N SER A 116 9.56 40.84 -12.40
CA SER A 116 10.56 41.12 -13.42
C SER A 116 10.16 40.69 -14.82
N TYR A 117 9.43 39.60 -14.96
CA TYR A 117 9.09 38.99 -16.24
C TYR A 117 7.61 38.99 -16.56
N SER A 118 6.80 39.69 -15.75
CA SER A 118 5.33 39.77 -15.92
C SER A 118 4.68 38.37 -16.02
N ILE A 119 5.23 37.41 -15.29
CA ILE A 119 4.74 36.05 -15.24
C ILE A 119 3.89 35.81 -13.96
N SER A 120 2.80 35.09 -14.07
CA SER A 120 2.04 34.68 -12.88
C SER A 120 2.87 33.73 -12.02
N SER A 121 2.65 33.72 -10.71
CA SER A 121 3.35 32.79 -9.82
C SER A 121 3.11 31.34 -10.22
N LEU A 122 1.90 31.00 -10.70
CA LEU A 122 1.56 29.67 -11.14
C LEU A 122 2.31 29.26 -12.41
N ASP A 123 2.39 30.16 -13.39
CA ASP A 123 3.16 29.91 -14.61
C ASP A 123 4.66 29.84 -14.32
N ALA A 124 5.18 30.71 -13.44
CA ALA A 124 6.58 30.68 -13.02
C ALA A 124 6.97 29.36 -12.35
N VAL A 125 6.13 28.86 -11.43
CA VAL A 125 6.33 27.57 -10.75
C VAL A 125 6.38 26.44 -11.78
N TYR A 126 5.47 26.45 -12.75
CA TYR A 126 5.39 25.43 -13.79
C TYR A 126 6.60 25.50 -14.74
N GLU A 127 6.86 26.67 -15.35
CA GLU A 127 7.91 26.85 -16.36
C GLU A 127 9.31 26.60 -15.80
N LEU A 128 9.55 26.98 -14.56
CA LEU A 128 10.82 26.78 -13.87
C LEU A 128 10.96 25.41 -13.19
N GLY A 129 9.96 24.54 -13.27
CA GLY A 129 9.99 23.21 -12.65
C GLY A 129 10.25 23.29 -11.15
N LEU A 130 9.47 24.13 -10.43
CA LEU A 130 9.62 24.30 -8.99
C LEU A 130 8.76 23.30 -8.20
N PRO A 131 9.21 22.91 -6.99
CA PRO A 131 8.49 21.93 -6.18
C PRO A 131 7.21 22.53 -5.59
N THR A 132 6.07 22.03 -6.02
CA THR A 132 4.78 22.28 -5.36
C THR A 132 4.26 21.00 -4.76
N ASN A 133 3.28 21.08 -3.87
CA ASN A 133 2.60 19.89 -3.31
C ASN A 133 2.07 18.99 -4.45
N TYR A 134 1.52 19.58 -5.52
CA TYR A 134 0.99 18.83 -6.66
C TYR A 134 2.07 18.21 -7.55
N ALA A 135 3.16 18.93 -7.75
CA ALA A 135 4.28 18.45 -8.58
C ALA A 135 5.07 17.33 -7.90
N LEU A 136 5.07 17.28 -6.56
CA LEU A 136 5.76 16.26 -5.78
C LEU A 136 4.87 15.05 -5.44
N LEU A 137 3.55 15.15 -5.56
CA LEU A 137 2.63 14.04 -5.29
C LEU A 137 2.90 12.80 -6.16
N PRO A 138 3.22 12.92 -7.48
CA PRO A 138 3.65 11.79 -8.30
C PRO A 138 4.84 11.03 -7.74
N TYR A 139 5.87 11.71 -7.24
CA TYR A 139 7.02 11.07 -6.58
C TYR A 139 6.61 10.27 -5.35
N MET A 140 5.70 10.82 -4.52
CA MET A 140 5.17 10.08 -3.37
C MET A 140 4.37 8.85 -3.81
N ALA A 141 3.58 8.96 -4.89
CA ALA A 141 2.83 7.83 -5.43
C ALA A 141 3.76 6.71 -5.92
N LEU A 142 4.83 7.05 -6.65
CA LEU A 142 5.83 6.10 -7.11
C LEU A 142 6.55 5.40 -5.96
N LEU A 143 6.97 6.17 -4.94
CA LEU A 143 7.62 5.61 -3.74
C LEU A 143 6.71 4.67 -2.96
N VAL A 144 5.43 5.01 -2.81
CA VAL A 144 4.43 4.16 -2.14
C VAL A 144 4.12 2.91 -2.97
N ALA A 145 4.04 3.03 -4.30
CA ALA A 145 3.81 1.90 -5.20
C ALA A 145 4.98 0.90 -5.18
N GLU A 146 6.21 1.40 -5.11
CA GLU A 146 7.42 0.57 -5.04
C GLU A 146 7.64 -0.02 -3.63
N HIS A 147 7.33 0.74 -2.58
CA HIS A 147 7.50 0.37 -1.19
C HIS A 147 6.19 0.55 -0.39
N PRO A 148 5.25 -0.40 -0.44
CA PRO A 148 3.98 -0.27 0.28
C PRO A 148 4.12 -0.23 1.81
N SER A 149 5.29 -0.53 2.36
CA SER A 149 5.62 -0.30 3.78
C SER A 149 5.67 1.19 4.16
N ILE A 150 5.85 2.08 3.17
CA ILE A 150 5.85 3.52 3.35
C ILE A 150 4.40 4.00 3.54
N VAL A 151 4.13 4.63 4.67
CA VAL A 151 2.88 5.36 4.88
C VAL A 151 3.05 6.82 4.46
N PRO A 152 2.00 7.51 3.94
CA PRO A 152 2.13 8.90 3.48
C PRO A 152 2.71 9.86 4.52
N SER A 153 2.34 9.70 5.79
CA SER A 153 2.87 10.50 6.90
C SER A 153 4.37 10.26 7.15
N PHE A 154 4.91 9.09 6.79
CA PHE A 154 6.35 8.86 6.85
C PHE A 154 7.09 9.76 5.88
N LEU A 155 6.61 9.93 4.65
CA LEU A 155 7.24 10.79 3.64
C LEU A 155 7.17 12.26 4.02
N THR A 156 6.02 12.74 4.49
CA THR A 156 5.85 14.15 4.86
C THR A 156 6.61 14.53 6.14
N ASP A 157 6.82 13.57 7.03
CA ASP A 157 7.57 13.76 8.27
C ASP A 157 9.03 13.29 8.19
N PHE A 158 9.49 12.93 6.98
CA PHE A 158 10.82 12.36 6.79
C PHE A 158 11.91 13.42 6.87
N GLU A 159 12.73 13.35 7.92
CA GLU A 159 13.89 14.21 8.11
C GLU A 159 15.07 13.69 7.28
N LEU A 160 15.44 14.41 6.25
CA LEU A 160 16.60 14.11 5.39
C LEU A 160 17.90 14.46 6.09
N TYR A 161 17.91 15.58 6.83
CA TYR A 161 19.06 16.09 7.59
C TYR A 161 18.76 16.12 9.08
N ASN A 162 19.76 15.86 9.90
CA ASN A 162 19.67 16.09 11.32
C ASN A 162 19.80 17.59 11.68
N LYS A 163 19.66 17.96 12.95
CA LYS A 163 19.77 19.34 13.43
C LYS A 163 21.14 19.97 13.18
N GLN A 164 22.18 19.14 13.09
CA GLN A 164 23.55 19.58 12.80
C GLN A 164 23.83 19.76 11.30
N GLY A 165 22.87 19.48 10.43
CA GLY A 165 23.01 19.60 9.00
C GLY A 165 23.66 18.41 8.30
N LYS A 166 23.85 17.29 9.00
CA LYS A 166 24.38 16.05 8.43
C LYS A 166 23.24 15.29 7.74
N LEU A 167 23.48 14.81 6.52
CA LEU A 167 22.59 13.91 5.81
C LEU A 167 22.51 12.56 6.54
N THR A 168 21.38 12.26 7.14
CA THR A 168 21.18 11.04 7.94
C THR A 168 19.97 10.23 7.48
N GLY A 169 19.04 10.85 6.75
CA GLY A 169 17.81 10.19 6.32
C GLY A 169 17.98 9.32 5.08
N PHE A 170 18.90 9.68 4.18
CA PHE A 170 19.20 8.94 2.96
C PHE A 170 20.66 8.51 2.97
N VAL A 171 20.90 7.23 3.20
CA VAL A 171 22.24 6.69 3.51
C VAL A 171 22.53 5.51 2.60
N LYS A 172 23.76 5.44 2.11
CA LYS A 172 24.28 4.26 1.41
C LYS A 172 24.86 3.29 2.44
N LEU A 173 24.33 2.08 2.46
CA LEU A 173 24.84 0.95 3.24
C LEU A 173 25.36 -0.12 2.28
N ASP A 174 26.64 -0.36 2.28
CA ASP A 174 27.32 -1.27 1.34
C ASP A 174 26.95 -0.97 -0.13
N SER A 175 26.18 -1.86 -0.77
CA SER A 175 25.73 -1.74 -2.15
C SER A 175 24.32 -1.13 -2.29
N THR A 176 23.61 -0.90 -1.19
CA THR A 176 22.20 -0.47 -1.21
C THR A 176 22.02 0.90 -0.56
N TYR A 177 20.95 1.60 -0.96
CA TYR A 177 20.52 2.84 -0.31
C TYR A 177 19.32 2.57 0.60
N VAL A 178 19.28 3.27 1.71
CA VAL A 178 18.18 3.16 2.67
C VAL A 178 17.62 4.54 3.04
N LEU A 179 16.32 4.58 3.33
CA LEU A 179 15.70 5.67 4.05
C LEU A 179 15.65 5.30 5.53
N ASP A 180 16.38 6.06 6.34
CA ASP A 180 16.35 5.92 7.81
C ASP A 180 15.47 7.01 8.42
N GLY A 181 14.26 6.65 8.77
CA GLY A 181 13.25 7.56 9.28
C GLY A 181 12.61 7.09 10.57
N ARG A 182 11.70 7.91 11.11
CA ARG A 182 11.00 7.64 12.37
C ARG A 182 9.48 7.61 12.19
N LYS A 183 8.83 6.56 12.73
CA LYS A 183 7.37 6.48 12.87
C LYS A 183 6.96 6.96 14.27
N LYS A 184 6.45 8.17 14.40
CA LYS A 184 6.04 8.77 15.69
C LYS A 184 5.02 7.93 16.49
N ARG A 185 4.19 7.12 15.82
CA ARG A 185 3.12 6.32 16.46
C ARG A 185 3.61 5.08 17.21
N ARG A 186 4.88 4.67 17.06
CA ARG A 186 5.40 3.41 17.65
C ARG A 186 6.09 3.60 19.00
N GLY A 187 6.08 4.81 19.56
CA GLY A 187 6.80 5.15 20.77
C GLY A 187 8.32 5.28 20.55
N PRO A 188 9.08 5.77 21.54
CA PRO A 188 10.50 6.11 21.38
C PRO A 188 11.39 4.92 21.02
N ASN A 189 11.08 3.71 21.50
CA ASN A 189 11.92 2.52 21.32
C ASN A 189 11.68 1.78 19.99
N ASN A 190 10.54 1.99 19.33
CA ASN A 190 10.15 1.32 18.07
C ASN A 190 9.89 2.30 16.92
N ALA A 191 10.29 3.56 17.09
CA ALA A 191 10.00 4.63 16.14
C ALA A 191 10.82 4.53 14.85
N GLN A 192 12.01 3.92 14.88
CA GLN A 192 12.89 3.81 13.72
C GLN A 192 12.30 2.88 12.68
N GLN A 193 12.27 3.34 11.43
CA GLN A 193 11.89 2.55 10.27
C GLN A 193 12.94 2.73 9.18
N ILE A 194 13.59 1.63 8.81
CA ILE A 194 14.54 1.57 7.71
C ILE A 194 13.82 0.98 6.50
N ILE A 195 13.88 1.68 5.36
CA ILE A 195 13.33 1.22 4.08
C ILE A 195 14.52 1.03 3.14
N THR A 196 14.79 -0.20 2.74
CA THR A 196 15.76 -0.50 1.70
C THR A 196 15.18 -0.09 0.35
N LEU A 197 15.89 0.75 -0.38
CA LEU A 197 15.45 1.25 -1.67
C LEU A 197 15.84 0.29 -2.80
N THR A 198 14.97 0.23 -3.82
CA THR A 198 15.26 -0.46 -5.08
C THR A 198 16.04 0.46 -6.02
N GLU A 199 16.62 -0.11 -7.07
CA GLU A 199 17.29 0.64 -8.13
C GLU A 199 16.37 1.70 -8.79
N LYS A 200 15.05 1.45 -8.81
CA LYS A 200 14.06 2.38 -9.35
C LYS A 200 13.76 3.54 -8.41
N SER A 201 13.79 3.31 -7.10
CA SER A 201 13.40 4.31 -6.11
C SER A 201 14.54 5.24 -5.69
N VAL A 202 15.81 4.83 -5.84
CA VAL A 202 16.97 5.68 -5.56
C VAL A 202 16.95 6.96 -6.39
N PRO A 203 16.82 6.92 -7.75
CA PRO A 203 16.76 8.13 -8.57
C PRO A 203 15.59 9.05 -8.18
N LEU A 204 14.45 8.50 -7.77
CA LEU A 204 13.31 9.32 -7.34
C LEU A 204 13.65 10.18 -6.11
N ILE A 205 14.34 9.60 -5.13
CA ILE A 205 14.79 10.34 -3.96
C ILE A 205 15.83 11.40 -4.31
N GLU A 206 16.81 11.05 -5.15
CA GLU A 206 17.84 11.99 -5.62
C GLU A 206 17.23 13.18 -6.38
N GLN A 207 16.25 12.92 -7.24
CA GLN A 207 15.51 13.97 -7.96
C GLN A 207 14.73 14.87 -7.00
N VAL A 208 14.02 14.31 -6.00
CA VAL A 208 13.31 15.10 -5.00
C VAL A 208 14.28 15.97 -4.20
N ILE A 209 15.43 15.45 -3.79
CA ILE A 209 16.48 16.22 -3.10
C ILE A 209 16.93 17.41 -3.98
N ALA A 210 17.24 17.16 -5.25
CA ALA A 210 17.70 18.18 -6.18
C ALA A 210 16.63 19.25 -6.47
N ILE A 211 15.39 18.83 -6.72
CA ILE A 211 14.28 19.74 -7.04
C ILE A 211 13.95 20.64 -5.83
N THR A 212 13.99 20.07 -4.62
CA THR A 212 13.65 20.80 -3.38
C THR A 212 14.80 21.64 -2.82
N ASP A 213 16.00 21.54 -3.37
CA ASP A 213 17.19 22.21 -2.84
C ASP A 213 17.07 23.73 -2.78
N CYS A 214 16.45 24.36 -3.80
CA CYS A 214 16.21 25.81 -3.82
C CYS A 214 15.29 26.27 -2.66
N VAL A 215 14.27 25.48 -2.32
CA VAL A 215 13.39 25.73 -1.17
C VAL A 215 14.17 25.53 0.13
N ARG A 216 14.90 24.46 0.23
CA ARG A 216 15.71 24.06 1.39
C ARG A 216 16.73 25.15 1.74
N THR A 217 17.48 25.60 0.76
CA THR A 217 18.48 26.66 0.93
C THR A 217 17.86 27.96 1.43
N ASN A 218 16.71 28.37 0.86
CA ASN A 218 16.03 29.59 1.28
C ASN A 218 15.48 29.48 2.70
N MET A 219 14.86 28.35 3.06
CA MET A 219 14.37 28.10 4.42
C MET A 219 15.51 28.11 5.43
N LYS A 220 16.63 27.45 5.12
CA LYS A 220 17.81 27.43 5.97
C LYS A 220 18.36 28.82 6.22
N ASN A 221 18.46 29.64 5.17
CA ASN A 221 18.95 31.03 5.26
C ASN A 221 18.02 31.93 6.11
N LYS A 222 16.72 31.59 6.17
CA LYS A 222 15.72 32.28 7.01
C LYS A 222 15.63 31.73 8.44
N GLY A 223 16.39 30.70 8.78
CA GLY A 223 16.32 30.04 10.10
C GLY A 223 15.10 29.16 10.31
N ASP A 224 14.39 28.81 9.24
CA ASP A 224 13.23 27.90 9.33
C ASP A 224 13.73 26.45 9.39
N ASP A 225 13.56 25.79 10.56
CA ASP A 225 14.05 24.43 10.83
C ASP A 225 13.41 23.33 9.93
N ASN A 226 12.33 23.65 9.21
CA ASN A 226 11.71 22.75 8.25
C ASN A 226 12.61 22.44 7.02
N TRP A 227 13.71 23.19 6.81
CA TRP A 227 14.68 22.88 5.76
C TRP A 227 15.20 21.43 5.80
N ARG A 228 15.14 20.79 6.93
CA ARG A 228 15.66 19.44 7.17
C ARG A 228 14.81 18.34 6.53
N TYR A 229 13.57 18.60 6.17
CA TYR A 229 12.66 17.60 5.62
C TYR A 229 12.92 17.31 4.14
N LEU A 230 12.61 16.09 3.68
CA LEU A 230 12.78 15.68 2.29
C LEU A 230 11.83 16.43 1.36
N PHE A 231 10.52 16.41 1.67
CA PHE A 231 9.48 16.99 0.84
C PHE A 231 9.17 18.42 1.24
N LEU A 232 9.71 19.36 0.46
CA LEU A 232 9.54 20.81 0.63
C LEU A 232 8.82 21.38 -0.58
N SER A 233 7.95 22.35 -0.35
CA SER A 233 7.09 22.95 -1.36
C SER A 233 7.20 24.47 -1.35
N CYS A 234 7.17 25.09 -2.52
CA CYS A 234 7.02 26.55 -2.67
C CYS A 234 5.56 26.99 -2.84
N ASN A 235 4.61 26.08 -2.80
CA ASN A 235 3.21 26.33 -3.07
C ASN A 235 2.97 27.12 -4.39
N LYS A 236 1.74 27.55 -4.65
CA LYS A 236 1.42 28.32 -5.87
C LYS A 236 1.85 29.77 -5.83
N GLY A 237 2.09 30.31 -4.63
CA GLY A 237 2.40 31.73 -4.38
C GLY A 237 3.83 31.98 -3.92
N PHE A 238 4.77 31.06 -4.11
CA PHE A 238 6.13 31.12 -3.59
C PHE A 238 6.26 31.11 -2.06
N SER A 239 5.18 30.78 -1.35
CA SER A 239 5.23 30.60 0.09
C SER A 239 5.84 29.23 0.40
N LEU A 240 6.97 29.24 1.10
CA LEU A 240 7.73 28.04 1.38
C LEU A 240 7.14 27.29 2.58
N SER A 241 7.01 25.98 2.45
CA SER A 241 6.51 25.13 3.53
C SER A 241 7.03 23.71 3.38
N ARG A 242 6.95 22.96 4.48
CA ARG A 242 6.99 21.53 4.45
C ARG A 242 5.72 21.01 3.78
N MET A 243 5.83 19.96 3.00
CA MET A 243 4.67 19.31 2.42
C MET A 243 3.77 18.71 3.51
N CYS A 244 2.47 18.93 3.45
CA CYS A 244 1.52 18.38 4.43
C CYS A 244 0.88 17.09 3.90
N SER A 245 0.38 16.24 4.81
CA SER A 245 -0.24 14.96 4.48
C SER A 245 -1.68 15.08 3.96
N GLN A 246 -2.30 16.26 4.13
CA GLN A 246 -3.66 16.50 3.66
C GLN A 246 -3.62 17.16 2.28
N TYR A 247 -3.82 16.35 1.25
CA TYR A 247 -3.98 16.83 -0.13
C TYR A 247 -5.46 16.94 -0.40
N HIS A 248 -5.99 18.16 -0.30
CA HIS A 248 -7.31 18.44 -0.85
C HIS A 248 -7.18 18.59 -2.37
N GLN A 249 -8.12 17.95 -3.08
CA GLN A 249 -8.27 18.08 -4.53
C GLN A 249 -8.47 19.57 -4.87
N ALA A 250 -7.40 20.29 -5.17
CA ALA A 250 -7.55 21.62 -5.75
C ALA A 250 -7.89 21.43 -7.23
N LYS A 251 -9.15 21.62 -7.56
CA LYS A 251 -9.71 21.53 -8.91
C LYS A 251 -9.05 22.48 -9.93
N ASP A 252 -8.28 23.45 -9.47
CA ASP A 252 -7.82 24.59 -10.28
C ASP A 252 -6.37 24.58 -10.71
N SER A 253 -5.62 23.51 -10.53
CA SER A 253 -4.24 23.48 -11.01
C SER A 253 -4.15 22.91 -12.42
N LYS A 254 -3.64 23.71 -13.38
CA LYS A 254 -3.23 23.21 -14.70
C LYS A 254 -2.34 21.98 -14.52
N LYS A 255 -2.72 20.84 -15.12
CA LYS A 255 -2.02 19.55 -15.01
C LYS A 255 -1.86 19.05 -13.56
N SER A 256 -2.92 19.07 -12.78
CA SER A 256 -2.89 18.35 -11.49
C SER A 256 -2.83 16.85 -11.72
N PHE A 257 -2.17 16.12 -10.81
CA PHE A 257 -2.10 14.67 -10.88
C PHE A 257 -3.50 14.02 -11.03
N TYR A 258 -4.49 14.53 -10.31
CA TYR A 258 -5.88 14.07 -10.41
C TYR A 258 -6.51 14.31 -11.79
N GLN A 259 -6.20 15.44 -12.45
CA GLN A 259 -6.70 15.72 -13.80
C GLN A 259 -6.06 14.79 -14.83
N GLU A 260 -4.77 14.49 -14.69
CA GLU A 260 -4.10 13.54 -15.57
C GLU A 260 -4.59 12.11 -15.33
N LEU A 261 -4.85 11.70 -14.07
CA LEU A 261 -5.44 10.41 -13.75
C LEU A 261 -6.83 10.21 -14.35
N ALA A 262 -7.62 11.28 -14.49
CA ALA A 262 -8.97 11.23 -15.06
C ALA A 262 -9.00 11.14 -16.59
N LYS A 263 -7.85 11.20 -17.27
CA LYS A 263 -7.79 11.12 -18.74
C LYS A 263 -7.86 9.68 -19.23
N GLU A 264 -8.46 9.53 -20.39
CA GLU A 264 -8.48 8.27 -21.12
C GLU A 264 -7.06 7.86 -21.54
N THR A 265 -6.82 6.56 -21.49
CA THR A 265 -5.61 5.92 -22.00
C THR A 265 -5.99 4.70 -22.84
N SER A 266 -5.01 4.07 -23.52
CA SER A 266 -5.24 2.84 -24.29
C SER A 266 -5.94 1.74 -23.49
N ASP A 267 -5.67 1.68 -22.19
CA ASP A 267 -6.09 0.59 -21.31
C ASP A 267 -7.24 0.97 -20.37
N MET A 268 -7.66 2.24 -20.37
CA MET A 268 -8.65 2.76 -19.43
C MET A 268 -9.57 3.82 -20.07
N LYS A 269 -10.89 3.53 -20.08
CA LYS A 269 -11.92 4.46 -20.53
C LYS A 269 -12.09 5.63 -19.58
N VAL A 270 -12.54 6.79 -20.10
CA VAL A 270 -12.75 8.04 -19.33
C VAL A 270 -13.56 7.82 -18.06
N GLU A 271 -14.71 7.16 -18.15
CA GLU A 271 -15.60 6.96 -16.99
C GLU A 271 -14.91 6.21 -15.84
N HIS A 272 -14.03 5.26 -16.16
CA HIS A 272 -13.28 4.50 -15.17
C HIS A 272 -12.11 5.31 -14.62
N ALA A 273 -11.42 6.06 -15.49
CA ALA A 273 -10.34 6.96 -15.10
C ALA A 273 -10.82 8.08 -14.15
N GLU A 274 -12.01 8.64 -14.39
CA GLU A 274 -12.64 9.63 -13.50
C GLU A 274 -12.97 9.05 -12.12
N LYS A 275 -13.54 7.84 -12.08
CA LYS A 275 -13.80 7.14 -10.81
C LYS A 275 -12.52 6.83 -10.06
N LEU A 276 -11.48 6.37 -10.76
CA LEU A 276 -10.16 6.09 -10.19
C LEU A 276 -9.53 7.36 -9.61
N SER A 277 -9.57 8.46 -10.36
CA SER A 277 -9.08 9.76 -9.91
C SER A 277 -9.81 10.26 -8.67
N ALA A 278 -11.14 10.11 -8.61
CA ALA A 278 -11.94 10.49 -7.45
C ALA A 278 -11.60 9.70 -6.18
N ARG A 279 -11.17 8.44 -6.34
CA ARG A 279 -10.80 7.54 -5.23
C ARG A 279 -9.31 7.57 -4.89
N PHE A 280 -8.50 8.24 -5.70
CA PHE A 280 -7.06 8.23 -5.52
C PHE A 280 -6.67 8.87 -4.18
N GLU A 281 -6.07 8.04 -3.35
CA GLU A 281 -5.34 8.42 -2.13
C GLU A 281 -4.08 7.53 -2.06
N LEU A 282 -2.98 8.06 -1.51
CA LEU A 282 -1.74 7.28 -1.34
C LEU A 282 -1.96 6.03 -0.47
N ASN A 283 -2.88 6.10 0.50
CA ASN A 283 -3.26 4.94 1.31
C ASN A 283 -4.02 3.89 0.50
N ALA A 284 -4.89 4.31 -0.45
CA ALA A 284 -5.60 3.40 -1.33
C ALA A 284 -4.65 2.71 -2.32
N LEU A 285 -3.68 3.45 -2.86
CA LEU A 285 -2.61 2.89 -3.70
C LEU A 285 -1.79 1.84 -2.92
N ARG A 286 -1.39 2.17 -1.69
CA ARG A 286 -0.66 1.28 -0.79
C ARG A 286 -1.45 0.00 -0.52
N ALA A 287 -2.73 0.12 -0.20
CA ALA A 287 -3.61 -1.01 0.04
C ALA A 287 -3.77 -1.88 -1.21
N SER A 288 -3.99 -1.27 -2.39
CA SER A 288 -4.11 -1.98 -3.67
C SER A 288 -2.85 -2.77 -4.02
N LYS A 289 -1.65 -2.19 -3.80
CA LYS A 289 -0.37 -2.91 -3.99
C LYS A 289 -0.23 -4.10 -3.04
N ALA A 290 -0.62 -3.95 -1.78
CA ALA A 290 -0.58 -5.05 -0.81
C ALA A 290 -1.56 -6.17 -1.17
N VAL A 291 -2.77 -5.82 -1.63
CA VAL A 291 -3.75 -6.78 -2.13
C VAL A 291 -3.21 -7.54 -3.33
N LEU A 292 -2.55 -6.88 -4.29
CA LEU A 292 -1.93 -7.56 -5.43
C LEU A 292 -0.90 -8.62 -4.98
N VAL A 293 -0.06 -8.30 -3.99
CA VAL A 293 0.89 -9.28 -3.43
C VAL A 293 0.14 -10.47 -2.82
N TYR A 294 -0.95 -10.21 -2.08
CA TYR A 294 -1.78 -11.27 -1.54
C TYR A 294 -2.40 -12.14 -2.64
N LEU A 295 -2.97 -11.52 -3.68
CA LEU A 295 -3.59 -12.20 -4.80
C LEU A 295 -2.58 -13.11 -5.55
N GLN A 296 -1.34 -12.64 -5.68
CA GLN A 296 -0.25 -13.40 -6.32
C GLN A 296 0.28 -14.55 -5.48
N THR A 297 0.48 -14.29 -4.18
CA THR A 297 1.20 -15.22 -3.30
C THR A 297 0.28 -16.09 -2.46
N ARG A 298 -0.99 -15.74 -2.36
CA ARG A 298 -2.00 -16.35 -1.46
C ARG A 298 -1.56 -16.33 0.02
N SER A 299 -0.60 -15.49 0.37
CA SER A 299 -0.03 -15.40 1.70
C SER A 299 -0.35 -14.06 2.35
N ILE A 300 -1.13 -14.13 3.41
CA ILE A 300 -1.45 -12.97 4.27
C ILE A 300 -0.18 -12.48 4.97
N THR A 301 0.72 -13.38 5.34
CA THR A 301 2.02 -13.05 5.96
C THR A 301 2.86 -12.19 5.02
N LYS A 302 3.00 -12.58 3.74
CA LYS A 302 3.72 -11.77 2.75
C LYS A 302 3.06 -10.41 2.51
N MET A 303 1.73 -10.35 2.51
CA MET A 303 1.01 -9.08 2.43
C MET A 303 1.31 -8.18 3.64
N ALA A 304 1.29 -8.73 4.86
CA ALA A 304 1.61 -8.01 6.08
C ALA A 304 3.06 -7.52 6.09
N GLU A 305 3.99 -8.34 5.66
CA GLU A 305 5.42 -8.01 5.50
C GLU A 305 5.62 -6.83 4.55
N VAL A 306 5.02 -6.86 3.37
CA VAL A 306 5.07 -5.78 2.37
C VAL A 306 4.50 -4.48 2.93
N LEU A 307 3.47 -4.54 3.78
CA LEU A 307 2.93 -3.39 4.50
C LEU A 307 3.83 -2.92 5.66
N GLY A 308 4.90 -3.65 5.97
CA GLY A 308 5.82 -3.34 7.07
C GLY A 308 5.22 -3.60 8.46
N HIS A 309 4.31 -4.56 8.58
CA HIS A 309 3.84 -5.07 9.87
C HIS A 309 4.81 -6.13 10.37
N LYS A 310 5.33 -5.95 11.61
CA LYS A 310 6.24 -6.92 12.25
C LYS A 310 5.54 -8.19 12.70
N GLU A 311 4.27 -8.08 13.03
CA GLU A 311 3.42 -9.17 13.50
C GLU A 311 2.13 -9.21 12.70
N TYR A 312 1.68 -10.42 12.44
CA TYR A 312 0.38 -10.65 11.86
C TYR A 312 -0.72 -10.29 12.87
N SER A 313 -1.60 -9.39 12.48
CA SER A 313 -2.81 -9.10 13.22
C SER A 313 -4.01 -9.18 12.28
N PRO A 314 -4.95 -10.10 12.50
CA PRO A 314 -6.18 -10.21 11.70
C PRO A 314 -6.93 -8.88 11.61
N LYS A 315 -6.99 -8.15 12.73
CA LYS A 315 -7.63 -6.83 12.82
C LYS A 315 -6.93 -5.76 11.96
N SER A 316 -5.62 -5.86 11.78
CA SER A 316 -4.88 -4.93 10.91
C SER A 316 -5.13 -5.24 9.43
N ILE A 317 -5.33 -6.48 9.08
CA ILE A 317 -5.50 -6.93 7.69
C ILE A 317 -6.92 -6.71 7.19
N SER A 318 -7.95 -6.89 8.03
CA SER A 318 -9.32 -6.55 7.69
C SER A 318 -9.50 -5.08 7.30
N HIS A 319 -8.56 -4.21 7.70
CA HIS A 319 -8.53 -2.81 7.27
C HIS A 319 -8.06 -2.61 5.81
N TYR A 320 -7.39 -3.58 5.21
CA TYR A 320 -6.83 -3.47 3.85
C TYR A 320 -7.57 -4.36 2.84
N LEU A 321 -8.14 -5.47 3.30
CA LEU A 321 -8.96 -6.34 2.47
C LEU A 321 -10.42 -5.90 2.59
N PRO A 322 -11.08 -5.50 1.49
CA PRO A 322 -12.51 -5.29 1.48
C PRO A 322 -13.26 -6.55 1.88
N GLU A 323 -14.35 -6.37 2.58
CA GLU A 323 -15.19 -7.46 3.10
C GLU A 323 -15.54 -8.51 2.03
N PRO A 324 -15.94 -8.16 0.78
CA PRO A 324 -16.21 -9.16 -0.25
C PRO A 324 -15.00 -10.00 -0.66
N ILE A 325 -13.78 -9.43 -0.62
CA ILE A 325 -12.56 -10.20 -0.88
C ILE A 325 -12.25 -11.12 0.32
N LEU A 326 -12.43 -10.64 1.53
CA LEU A 326 -12.28 -11.42 2.75
C LEU A 326 -13.25 -12.61 2.77
N ASP A 327 -14.53 -12.38 2.51
CA ASP A 327 -15.57 -13.41 2.48
C ASP A 327 -15.31 -14.45 1.38
N PHE A 328 -14.89 -14.00 0.20
CA PHE A 328 -14.49 -14.92 -0.88
C PHE A 328 -13.34 -15.83 -0.45
N PHE A 329 -12.29 -15.25 0.16
CA PHE A 329 -11.15 -16.04 0.61
C PHE A 329 -11.48 -16.93 1.79
N GLN A 330 -12.27 -16.48 2.75
CA GLN A 330 -12.71 -17.29 3.87
C GLN A 330 -13.54 -18.47 3.39
N SER A 331 -14.47 -18.24 2.48
CA SER A 331 -15.27 -19.31 1.87
C SER A 331 -14.44 -20.30 1.07
N ARG A 332 -13.41 -19.82 0.34
CA ARG A 332 -12.46 -20.67 -0.39
C ARG A 332 -11.58 -21.48 0.56
N TRP A 333 -11.03 -20.86 1.62
CA TRP A 333 -10.24 -21.57 2.63
C TRP A 333 -11.07 -22.63 3.34
N ILE A 334 -12.32 -22.35 3.67
CA ILE A 334 -13.25 -23.32 4.25
C ILE A 334 -13.45 -24.49 3.28
N ARG A 335 -13.67 -24.23 1.99
CA ARG A 335 -13.82 -25.30 0.98
C ARG A 335 -12.54 -26.11 0.81
N ILE A 336 -11.38 -25.45 0.74
CA ILE A 336 -10.08 -26.14 0.66
C ILE A 336 -9.86 -27.03 1.89
N PHE A 337 -10.15 -26.52 3.07
CA PHE A 337 -10.05 -27.28 4.32
C PHE A 337 -11.04 -28.44 4.37
N GLN A 338 -12.29 -28.23 3.98
CA GLN A 338 -13.31 -29.27 3.88
C GLN A 338 -12.89 -30.36 2.90
N GLN A 339 -12.42 -29.99 1.71
CA GLN A 339 -11.91 -30.95 0.74
C GLN A 339 -10.68 -31.69 1.26
N GLY A 340 -9.77 -31.03 1.95
CA GLY A 340 -8.62 -31.66 2.59
C GLY A 340 -8.99 -32.69 3.65
N LEU A 341 -10.00 -32.40 4.49
CA LEU A 341 -10.55 -33.35 5.47
C LEU A 341 -11.21 -34.54 4.79
N ILE A 342 -12.02 -34.32 3.75
CA ILE A 342 -12.68 -35.39 3.00
C ILE A 342 -11.62 -36.28 2.34
N VAL A 343 -10.60 -35.67 1.73
CA VAL A 343 -9.49 -36.40 1.10
C VAL A 343 -8.77 -37.29 2.10
N GLU A 344 -8.39 -36.75 3.26
CA GLU A 344 -7.67 -37.52 4.29
C GLU A 344 -8.55 -38.63 4.87
N ALA A 345 -9.84 -38.35 5.12
CA ALA A 345 -10.80 -39.33 5.62
C ALA A 345 -11.10 -40.44 4.60
N MET A 346 -11.00 -40.17 3.30
CA MET A 346 -11.40 -41.07 2.21
C MET A 346 -10.23 -41.57 1.38
N LYS A 347 -8.96 -41.34 1.78
CA LYS A 347 -7.76 -41.63 0.97
C LYS A 347 -7.65 -43.07 0.49
N ASP A 348 -8.18 -44.01 1.28
CA ASP A 348 -8.17 -45.44 0.97
C ASP A 348 -9.53 -45.95 0.45
N SER A 349 -10.47 -45.04 0.19
CA SER A 349 -11.82 -45.38 -0.27
C SER A 349 -11.93 -45.31 -1.79
N PRO A 350 -12.56 -46.31 -2.44
CA PRO A 350 -12.86 -46.25 -3.87
C PRO A 350 -13.87 -45.15 -4.23
N HIS A 351 -14.51 -44.54 -3.22
CA HIS A 351 -15.50 -43.48 -3.40
C HIS A 351 -14.93 -42.07 -3.18
N LEU A 352 -13.60 -41.93 -3.10
CA LEU A 352 -12.93 -40.64 -2.85
C LEU A 352 -13.39 -39.55 -3.82
N LEU A 353 -13.42 -39.80 -5.12
CA LEU A 353 -13.85 -38.82 -6.12
C LEU A 353 -15.33 -38.45 -5.98
N ASN A 354 -16.19 -39.40 -5.55
CA ASN A 354 -17.61 -39.13 -5.36
C ASN A 354 -17.89 -38.27 -4.12
N ALA A 355 -16.98 -38.27 -3.16
CA ALA A 355 -17.09 -37.51 -1.92
C ALA A 355 -16.45 -36.11 -2.00
N THR A 356 -15.63 -35.89 -3.04
CA THR A 356 -14.93 -34.61 -3.27
C THR A 356 -15.59 -33.84 -4.43
N GLU A 357 -15.23 -32.57 -4.55
CA GLU A 357 -15.66 -31.74 -5.70
C GLU A 357 -14.81 -31.96 -6.96
N PHE A 358 -13.86 -32.92 -6.94
CA PHE A 358 -12.98 -33.21 -8.07
C PHE A 358 -13.64 -34.21 -9.04
N ASN A 359 -13.55 -33.90 -10.33
CA ASN A 359 -14.10 -34.76 -11.38
C ASN A 359 -13.09 -35.83 -11.84
N THR A 360 -11.79 -35.58 -11.63
CA THR A 360 -10.70 -36.46 -12.09
C THR A 360 -9.62 -36.60 -11.02
N MET A 361 -8.84 -37.68 -11.11
CA MET A 361 -7.66 -37.88 -10.24
C MET A 361 -6.57 -36.87 -10.52
N ASP A 362 -6.50 -36.28 -11.72
CA ASP A 362 -5.53 -35.25 -12.06
C ASP A 362 -5.84 -33.93 -11.34
N GLU A 363 -7.10 -33.51 -11.32
CA GLU A 363 -7.57 -32.35 -10.53
C GLU A 363 -7.28 -32.55 -9.03
N PHE A 364 -7.51 -33.76 -8.53
CA PHE A 364 -7.18 -34.13 -7.16
C PHE A 364 -5.68 -34.02 -6.86
N HIS A 365 -4.82 -34.58 -7.72
CA HIS A 365 -3.37 -34.48 -7.54
C HIS A 365 -2.86 -33.05 -7.64
N GLU A 366 -3.42 -32.25 -8.53
CA GLU A 366 -3.12 -30.82 -8.64
C GLU A 366 -3.53 -30.05 -7.39
N PHE A 367 -4.70 -30.33 -6.85
CA PHE A 367 -5.17 -29.78 -5.59
C PHE A 367 -4.21 -30.11 -4.43
N MET A 368 -3.84 -31.39 -4.28
CA MET A 368 -2.91 -31.85 -3.25
C MET A 368 -1.52 -31.18 -3.40
N LYS A 369 -1.06 -30.98 -4.62
CA LYS A 369 0.21 -30.33 -4.92
C LYS A 369 0.17 -28.84 -4.57
N ASN A 370 -0.90 -28.16 -4.92
CA ASN A 370 -1.04 -26.71 -4.79
C ASN A 370 -1.31 -26.25 -3.35
N HIS A 371 -1.95 -27.08 -2.54
CA HIS A 371 -2.36 -26.72 -1.16
C HIS A 371 -1.49 -27.33 -0.06
N ALA A 372 -0.36 -27.98 -0.41
CA ALA A 372 0.64 -28.49 0.54
C ALA A 372 0.07 -29.37 1.67
N LEU A 373 -1.06 -30.07 1.41
CA LEU A 373 -1.71 -30.96 2.39
C LEU A 373 -0.78 -32.09 2.87
N LYS A 374 0.28 -32.40 2.13
CA LYS A 374 1.36 -33.29 2.57
C LYS A 374 2.04 -32.84 3.87
N THR A 375 2.11 -31.53 4.10
CA THR A 375 2.73 -30.97 5.31
C THR A 375 1.83 -31.18 6.54
N ILE A 376 0.51 -31.20 6.35
CA ILE A 376 -0.46 -31.47 7.43
C ILE A 376 -0.32 -32.93 7.87
N SER A 377 -0.25 -33.88 6.96
CA SER A 377 -0.07 -35.30 7.25
C SER A 377 1.24 -35.59 8.00
N ALA A 378 2.35 -34.97 7.57
CA ALA A 378 3.66 -35.16 8.20
C ALA A 378 3.71 -34.59 9.63
N HIS A 379 3.02 -33.49 9.92
CA HIS A 379 2.91 -32.93 11.27
C HIS A 379 2.00 -33.77 12.17
N LEU A 380 0.94 -34.37 11.65
CA LEU A 380 0.06 -35.25 12.39
C LEU A 380 0.72 -36.59 12.75
N GLU A 381 1.53 -37.14 11.86
CA GLU A 381 2.32 -38.35 12.09
C GLU A 381 3.44 -38.14 13.14
N ASN A 382 4.06 -36.95 13.17
CA ASN A 382 5.13 -36.64 14.14
C ASN A 382 4.63 -36.40 15.57
N ASN A 383 3.36 -36.04 15.78
CA ASN A 383 2.82 -35.83 17.12
C ASN A 383 2.59 -37.12 17.92
N GLN A 384 2.59 -38.31 17.27
CA GLN A 384 2.52 -39.58 17.98
C GLN A 384 3.85 -40.02 18.60
N ASN A 385 4.99 -39.43 18.17
CA ASN A 385 6.34 -39.82 18.63
C ASN A 385 7.08 -38.79 19.50
N GLN A 386 6.47 -37.65 19.83
CA GLN A 386 7.12 -36.64 20.70
C GLN A 386 6.58 -36.68 22.13
N LYS A 387 6.84 -37.78 22.84
CA LYS A 387 6.79 -37.79 24.31
C LYS A 387 8.14 -37.54 24.96
N GLU A 388 9.21 -37.40 24.24
CA GLU A 388 10.54 -37.05 24.79
C GLU A 388 11.33 -36.25 23.78
N GLN A 389 11.38 -34.91 23.91
CA GLN A 389 12.58 -34.08 23.88
C GLN A 389 12.18 -32.61 23.84
N SER A 390 12.30 -31.99 24.99
CA SER A 390 12.34 -30.54 25.17
C SER A 390 13.62 -29.99 24.55
N SER A 391 13.51 -29.20 23.51
CA SER A 391 14.29 -27.97 23.31
C SER A 391 14.06 -27.34 21.93
N SER A 392 13.69 -26.07 21.97
CA SER A 392 13.91 -24.98 21.00
C SER A 392 13.37 -25.09 19.59
N ASN A 393 12.40 -24.21 19.34
CA ASN A 393 12.24 -23.39 18.14
C ASN A 393 11.53 -23.97 16.91
N ASN A 394 10.49 -23.21 16.57
CA ASN A 394 9.64 -23.21 15.40
C ASN A 394 8.45 -24.20 15.43
N ILE A 395 7.49 -23.84 16.30
CA ILE A 395 6.11 -24.24 16.08
C ILE A 395 5.60 -23.31 14.98
N ASP A 396 5.43 -23.84 13.79
CA ASP A 396 4.59 -23.19 12.77
C ASP A 396 3.17 -23.20 13.34
N GLU A 397 2.75 -22.03 13.88
CA GLU A 397 1.39 -21.84 14.38
C GLU A 397 0.42 -21.99 13.20
N ILE A 398 -0.38 -23.06 13.22
CA ILE A 398 -1.52 -23.18 12.31
C ILE A 398 -2.60 -22.24 12.83
N ILE A 399 -2.71 -21.07 12.21
CA ILE A 399 -3.71 -20.07 12.57
C ILE A 399 -5.02 -20.46 11.89
N PHE A 400 -5.98 -20.95 12.68
CA PHE A 400 -7.36 -21.19 12.24
C PHE A 400 -8.17 -19.90 12.38
N ASN A 401 -8.77 -19.44 11.29
CA ASN A 401 -9.83 -18.45 11.35
C ASN A 401 -11.11 -19.14 11.82
N ILE A 402 -11.44 -18.99 13.11
CA ILE A 402 -12.64 -19.56 13.70
C ILE A 402 -13.83 -18.68 13.30
N ASN A 403 -14.78 -19.28 12.57
CA ASN A 403 -16.07 -18.69 12.25
C ASN A 403 -17.22 -19.68 12.51
N ALA A 404 -18.46 -19.22 12.38
CA ALA A 404 -19.64 -20.04 12.64
C ALA A 404 -19.71 -21.31 11.76
N GLY A 405 -19.22 -21.24 10.51
CA GLY A 405 -19.21 -22.37 9.59
C GLY A 405 -18.23 -23.47 10.00
N ILE A 406 -16.99 -23.10 10.35
CA ILE A 406 -15.99 -24.07 10.85
C ILE A 406 -16.43 -24.69 12.18
N LEU A 407 -16.97 -23.88 13.09
CA LEU A 407 -17.49 -24.39 14.35
C LEU A 407 -18.68 -25.33 14.13
N SER A 408 -19.57 -25.04 13.17
CA SER A 408 -20.69 -25.92 12.80
C SER A 408 -20.20 -27.27 12.26
N LEU A 409 -19.17 -27.27 11.43
CA LEU A 409 -18.54 -28.49 10.90
C LEU A 409 -17.92 -29.31 12.02
N LEU A 410 -17.10 -28.70 12.86
CA LEU A 410 -16.41 -29.35 13.97
C LEU A 410 -17.41 -29.93 15.00
N LEU A 411 -18.44 -29.17 15.34
CA LEU A 411 -19.54 -29.65 16.22
C LEU A 411 -20.30 -30.80 15.59
N SER A 412 -20.56 -30.76 14.28
CA SER A 412 -21.22 -31.85 13.55
C SER A 412 -20.41 -33.13 13.59
N LEU A 413 -19.07 -33.01 13.38
CA LEU A 413 -18.13 -34.11 13.47
C LEU A 413 -18.08 -34.68 14.89
N GLN A 414 -17.93 -33.83 15.91
CA GLN A 414 -17.93 -34.23 17.32
C GLN A 414 -19.23 -34.99 17.70
N HIS A 415 -20.39 -34.44 17.30
CA HIS A 415 -21.65 -35.05 17.55
C HIS A 415 -21.81 -36.43 16.88
N ALA A 416 -21.33 -36.54 15.62
CA ALA A 416 -21.33 -37.80 14.88
C ALA A 416 -20.43 -38.85 15.55
N VAL A 417 -19.23 -38.47 16.00
CA VAL A 417 -18.27 -39.32 16.71
C VAL A 417 -18.84 -39.76 18.05
N CYS A 418 -19.44 -38.87 18.83
CA CYS A 418 -20.04 -39.18 20.13
C CYS A 418 -21.22 -40.13 20.01
N ASN A 419 -21.97 -40.10 18.91
CA ASN A 419 -23.12 -40.99 18.66
C ASN A 419 -22.79 -42.16 17.75
N ALA A 420 -21.54 -42.41 17.46
CA ALA A 420 -21.12 -43.49 16.57
C ALA A 420 -21.45 -44.85 17.12
N LYS A 421 -22.07 -45.71 16.28
CA LYS A 421 -22.44 -47.09 16.62
C LYS A 421 -21.34 -48.11 16.34
N ARG A 422 -20.24 -47.68 15.70
CA ARG A 422 -19.11 -48.52 15.33
C ARG A 422 -17.82 -47.79 15.71
N GLN A 423 -16.70 -48.50 15.62
CA GLN A 423 -15.40 -47.92 15.86
C GLN A 423 -15.14 -46.81 14.78
N VAL A 424 -14.86 -45.62 15.23
CA VAL A 424 -14.55 -44.46 14.37
C VAL A 424 -13.08 -44.48 13.98
N CYS A 425 -12.74 -43.88 12.84
CA CYS A 425 -11.36 -43.74 12.42
C CYS A 425 -10.57 -42.81 13.39
N GLY A 426 -9.26 -43.04 13.51
CA GLY A 426 -8.41 -42.32 14.45
C GLY A 426 -8.41 -40.80 14.22
N MET A 427 -8.53 -40.37 12.96
CA MET A 427 -8.60 -38.97 12.59
C MET A 427 -9.88 -38.31 13.09
N ALA A 428 -11.04 -38.95 12.93
CA ALA A 428 -12.30 -38.42 13.42
C ALA A 428 -12.33 -38.32 14.96
N ALA A 429 -11.74 -39.30 15.64
CA ALA A 429 -11.58 -39.27 17.09
C ALA A 429 -10.71 -38.11 17.56
N TYR A 430 -9.56 -37.88 16.88
CA TYR A 430 -8.65 -36.77 17.16
C TYR A 430 -9.33 -35.41 17.00
N TRP A 431 -10.00 -35.17 15.88
CA TRP A 431 -10.70 -33.90 15.66
C TRP A 431 -11.87 -33.67 16.58
N SER A 432 -12.55 -34.75 17.03
CA SER A 432 -13.57 -34.67 18.07
C SER A 432 -12.97 -34.17 19.40
N GLU A 433 -11.78 -34.63 19.77
CA GLU A 433 -11.07 -34.20 20.97
C GLU A 433 -10.61 -32.76 20.86
N VAL A 434 -10.00 -32.38 19.73
CA VAL A 434 -9.62 -30.98 19.42
C VAL A 434 -10.83 -30.07 19.52
N THR A 435 -11.99 -30.48 18.98
CA THR A 435 -13.22 -29.69 19.04
C THR A 435 -13.67 -29.51 20.51
N THR A 436 -13.56 -30.53 21.34
CA THR A 436 -13.89 -30.45 22.77
C THR A 436 -13.01 -29.40 23.47
N HIS A 437 -11.69 -29.43 23.24
CA HIS A 437 -10.75 -28.46 23.80
C HIS A 437 -11.05 -27.05 23.33
N LEU A 438 -11.33 -26.86 22.04
CA LEU A 438 -11.66 -25.57 21.44
C LEU A 438 -12.95 -24.98 22.07
N ILE A 439 -14.01 -25.78 22.19
CA ILE A 439 -15.28 -25.34 22.78
C ILE A 439 -15.06 -24.94 24.24
N ASN A 440 -14.37 -25.78 25.02
CA ASN A 440 -14.06 -25.48 26.41
C ASN A 440 -13.26 -24.18 26.55
N HIS A 441 -12.33 -23.91 25.63
CA HIS A 441 -11.57 -22.66 25.61
C HIS A 441 -12.46 -21.45 25.31
N ILE A 442 -13.37 -21.55 24.34
CA ILE A 442 -14.34 -20.49 24.01
C ILE A 442 -15.30 -20.22 25.15
N GLU A 443 -15.77 -21.26 25.85
CA GLU A 443 -16.76 -21.18 26.94
C GLU A 443 -16.14 -20.71 28.26
N SER A 444 -14.93 -21.16 28.60
CA SER A 444 -14.23 -20.84 29.86
C SER A 444 -13.76 -19.38 29.99
N GLY A 445 -13.67 -18.65 28.89
CA GLY A 445 -13.53 -17.20 28.85
C GLY A 445 -12.39 -16.62 29.65
N SER A 446 -11.20 -16.53 29.11
CA SER A 446 -10.21 -15.57 29.61
C SER A 446 -10.50 -14.17 29.06
N GLN A 447 -10.25 -13.15 29.88
CA GLN A 447 -10.70 -11.74 29.85
C GLN A 447 -10.36 -10.90 28.60
N HIS A 448 -10.55 -11.36 27.37
CA HIS A 448 -10.33 -10.53 26.18
C HIS A 448 -11.62 -10.29 25.38
N ALA A 449 -11.79 -9.09 24.85
CA ALA A 449 -12.96 -8.63 24.09
C ALA A 449 -13.30 -9.47 22.83
N SER A 450 -12.37 -10.32 22.35
CA SER A 450 -12.58 -11.30 21.26
C SER A 450 -13.48 -12.48 21.67
N ASN A 451 -13.74 -12.68 22.94
CA ASN A 451 -14.46 -13.85 23.44
C ASN A 451 -15.98 -13.78 23.21
N GLU A 452 -16.56 -12.60 23.16
CA GLU A 452 -17.99 -12.40 22.85
C GLU A 452 -18.32 -12.75 21.39
N GLU A 453 -17.41 -12.44 20.48
CA GLU A 453 -17.54 -12.77 19.06
C GLU A 453 -17.49 -14.28 18.84
N PHE A 454 -16.51 -14.97 19.43
CA PHE A 454 -16.43 -16.45 19.36
C PHE A 454 -17.61 -17.14 20.01
N LYS A 455 -18.15 -16.62 21.09
CA LYS A 455 -19.41 -17.15 21.71
C LYS A 455 -20.60 -16.95 20.77
N SER A 456 -20.67 -15.83 20.04
CA SER A 456 -21.72 -15.59 19.04
C SER A 456 -21.62 -16.58 17.89
N TYR A 457 -20.39 -16.86 17.39
CA TYR A 457 -20.15 -17.87 16.37
C TYR A 457 -20.50 -19.28 16.85
N LEU A 458 -20.16 -19.62 18.10
CA LEU A 458 -20.51 -20.93 18.69
C LEU A 458 -22.01 -21.10 18.79
N LYS A 459 -22.75 -20.05 19.19
CA LYS A 459 -24.22 -20.08 19.25
C LYS A 459 -24.82 -20.26 17.85
N ALA A 460 -24.36 -19.54 16.85
CA ALA A 460 -24.81 -19.71 15.47
C ALA A 460 -24.46 -21.09 14.92
N ALA A 461 -23.26 -21.59 15.19
CA ALA A 461 -22.80 -22.91 14.76
C ALA A 461 -23.69 -24.05 15.31
N ARG A 462 -24.13 -23.98 16.57
CA ARG A 462 -25.03 -24.95 17.18
C ARG A 462 -26.40 -25.03 16.48
N CYS A 463 -26.86 -23.93 15.88
CA CYS A 463 -28.11 -23.89 15.12
C CYS A 463 -28.00 -24.52 13.71
N HIS A 464 -26.79 -24.66 13.19
CA HIS A 464 -26.55 -25.13 11.83
C HIS A 464 -25.80 -26.47 11.74
N MET A 465 -25.76 -27.24 12.82
CA MET A 465 -25.15 -28.57 12.83
C MET A 465 -25.84 -29.51 11.87
N SER A 466 -25.07 -30.37 11.20
CA SER A 466 -25.55 -31.42 10.30
C SER A 466 -24.76 -32.72 10.54
N PRO A 467 -24.94 -33.40 11.69
CA PRO A 467 -24.18 -34.62 12.03
C PRO A 467 -24.37 -35.77 11.05
N GLU A 468 -25.55 -35.84 10.42
CA GLU A 468 -25.92 -36.87 9.43
C GLU A 468 -24.95 -36.88 8.23
N LYS A 469 -24.46 -35.72 7.84
CA LYS A 469 -23.48 -35.60 6.74
C LYS A 469 -22.08 -36.10 7.12
N MET A 470 -21.79 -36.25 8.39
CA MET A 470 -20.53 -36.74 8.92
C MET A 470 -20.50 -38.27 9.12
N GLU A 471 -21.64 -38.94 9.11
CA GLU A 471 -21.68 -40.41 9.34
C GLU A 471 -20.84 -41.19 8.34
N ALA A 472 -20.76 -40.77 7.06
CA ALA A 472 -19.96 -41.42 6.07
C ALA A 472 -18.43 -41.21 6.29
N ILE A 473 -18.06 -40.11 6.95
CA ILE A 473 -16.68 -39.66 7.13
C ILE A 473 -16.05 -40.28 8.37
N ILE A 474 -16.83 -40.46 9.45
CA ILE A 474 -16.28 -40.96 10.72
C ILE A 474 -15.94 -42.46 10.73
N TYR A 475 -16.44 -43.21 9.77
CA TYR A 475 -16.20 -44.67 9.65
C TYR A 475 -15.23 -45.03 8.52
N ALA A 476 -14.67 -44.03 7.82
CA ALA A 476 -13.75 -44.22 6.67
C ALA A 476 -12.37 -44.71 7.10
#